data_200b74361dfc7326ca0368961e2b9461
#
_entry.id   200b74361dfc7326ca0368961e2b9461
#
_cell.length_a   1.000
_cell.length_b   1.000
_cell.length_c   1.000
_cell.angle_alpha   90.00
_cell.angle_beta   90.00
_cell.angle_gamma   90.00
#
_symmetry.space_group_name_H-M   'P 1'
#
loop_
_entity.id
_entity.type
_entity.pdbx_description
1 polymer ?
#
loop_
_entity_poly.entity_id
_entity_poly.type
_entity_poly.pdbx_seq_one_letter_code
_entity_poly.pdbx_strand_id
1 'polypeptide(L)'
;MKIGILLPYKENFSPEYPGAVSLFVYETSKKSKFKKDIIVFGNTNFKKKFSLKYVNINLTKSLLTSQTKNYVNKFINLQRKYQFAIIEEHNRPNYIYQLNDKIPKSIFSLYFHNDPLSMDGSKTVRERKKLLKICYKIIFNSNWSKKRFLEGLENKFVNSDKLAIFFQSAKKSKLSIVNKKKNWITFVGKLNKAKGYDIFAKSIKDILDKYPNWRAKIIGDEKREKINLQHKNVDLLGFLNHEKVLKIFKNTSIAVACSRWDEPFGRTSLEASANGCAVIITNKGGLPETITNAKILSNLSKRELTKNIKNLILDKKLRKKLQMLSLKNFYLTHEFVTKMIDNYRSDKLKLNKLFFIKKIKKTLRILHITNFNERLDGRLFFNTGRRINNGFIRSGH
;
A
#
# COMPACT_ATOMS: atom_id res chain seq x y z
N MET A 1 -8.89 19.52 -11.06
CA MET A 1 -9.63 18.26 -11.30
C MET A 1 -9.54 17.44 -10.03
N LYS A 2 -10.68 16.92 -9.46
CA LYS A 2 -10.71 16.35 -8.11
C LYS A 2 -10.50 14.84 -8.12
N ILE A 3 -9.81 14.33 -7.10
CA ILE A 3 -9.56 12.89 -6.84
C ILE A 3 -10.25 12.55 -5.52
N GLY A 4 -11.18 11.60 -5.54
CA GLY A 4 -11.83 11.10 -4.35
C GLY A 4 -11.13 9.82 -3.84
N ILE A 5 -10.70 9.79 -2.60
CA ILE A 5 -10.15 8.59 -1.97
C ILE A 5 -11.16 8.08 -0.95
N LEU A 6 -11.67 6.87 -1.16
CA LEU A 6 -12.60 6.21 -0.26
C LEU A 6 -11.88 5.19 0.60
N LEU A 7 -11.81 5.44 1.89
CA LEU A 7 -11.24 4.53 2.88
C LEU A 7 -12.24 3.43 3.26
N PRO A 8 -11.77 2.28 3.77
CA PRO A 8 -12.64 1.28 4.37
C PRO A 8 -13.51 1.87 5.48
N TYR A 9 -14.75 1.44 5.58
CA TYR A 9 -15.57 1.71 6.76
C TYR A 9 -14.85 1.26 8.04
N LYS A 10 -14.80 2.09 9.07
CA LYS A 10 -14.04 1.92 10.33
C LYS A 10 -12.51 2.08 10.20
N GLU A 11 -11.98 2.51 9.05
CA GLU A 11 -10.57 2.89 8.99
C GLU A 11 -10.38 4.29 9.60
N ASN A 12 -9.56 4.38 10.64
CA ASN A 12 -9.33 5.65 11.33
C ASN A 12 -8.36 6.55 10.58
N PHE A 13 -8.82 7.68 10.07
CA PHE A 13 -7.97 8.70 9.46
C PHE A 13 -7.49 9.70 10.52
N SER A 14 -6.76 9.19 11.51
CA SER A 14 -6.30 9.95 12.68
C SER A 14 -4.87 9.55 13.07
N PRO A 15 -4.03 10.50 13.51
CA PRO A 15 -2.70 10.20 14.05
C PRO A 15 -2.74 9.48 15.40
N GLU A 16 -3.89 9.48 16.10
CA GLU A 16 -4.03 8.85 17.42
C GLU A 16 -4.05 7.33 17.33
N TYR A 17 -4.81 6.78 16.36
CA TYR A 17 -4.93 5.34 16.15
C TYR A 17 -5.08 5.03 14.65
N PRO A 18 -4.02 5.22 13.85
CA PRO A 18 -4.09 4.99 12.41
C PRO A 18 -4.00 3.50 12.07
N GLY A 19 -4.75 3.07 11.06
CA GLY A 19 -4.51 1.82 10.37
C GLY A 19 -3.41 1.95 9.30
N ALA A 20 -2.96 0.83 8.75
CA ALA A 20 -1.93 0.83 7.69
C ALA A 20 -2.42 1.51 6.41
N VAL A 21 -3.70 1.41 6.09
CA VAL A 21 -4.32 2.04 4.91
C VAL A 21 -4.35 3.56 5.06
N SER A 22 -4.81 4.05 6.21
CA SER A 22 -4.88 5.49 6.48
C SER A 22 -3.49 6.15 6.50
N LEU A 23 -2.48 5.47 7.05
CA LEU A 23 -1.10 5.93 7.00
C LEU A 23 -0.58 6.01 5.56
N PHE A 24 -0.81 4.97 4.74
CA PHE A 24 -0.42 4.98 3.34
C PHE A 24 -1.05 6.14 2.57
N VAL A 25 -2.37 6.30 2.70
CA VAL A 25 -3.12 7.39 2.05
C VAL A 25 -2.63 8.76 2.51
N TYR A 26 -2.43 8.96 3.82
CA TYR A 26 -1.92 10.22 4.34
C TYR A 26 -0.52 10.56 3.82
N GLU A 27 0.42 9.64 3.95
CA GLU A 27 1.82 9.87 3.61
C GLU A 27 2.03 10.11 2.13
N THR A 28 1.34 9.36 1.26
CA THR A 28 1.43 9.55 -0.20
C THR A 28 0.65 10.78 -0.67
N SER A 29 -0.54 11.04 -0.12
CA SER A 29 -1.33 12.22 -0.52
C SER A 29 -0.71 13.53 -0.05
N LYS A 30 -0.07 13.56 1.13
CA LYS A 30 0.63 14.74 1.64
C LYS A 30 1.78 15.18 0.72
N LYS A 31 2.44 14.24 0.06
CA LYS A 31 3.58 14.47 -0.85
C LYS A 31 3.16 14.61 -2.32
N SER A 32 1.91 14.29 -2.66
CA SER A 32 1.39 14.31 -4.01
C SER A 32 1.35 15.73 -4.59
N LYS A 33 1.69 15.86 -5.87
CA LYS A 33 1.46 17.10 -6.64
C LYS A 33 -0.02 17.44 -6.77
N PHE A 34 -0.91 16.45 -6.61
CA PHE A 34 -2.36 16.60 -6.59
C PHE A 34 -2.94 16.84 -5.18
N LYS A 35 -2.12 17.14 -4.17
CA LYS A 35 -2.56 17.31 -2.77
C LYS A 35 -3.77 18.23 -2.62
N LYS A 36 -3.83 19.32 -3.38
CA LYS A 36 -4.95 20.29 -3.34
C LYS A 36 -6.25 19.75 -3.94
N ASP A 37 -6.14 18.78 -4.85
CA ASP A 37 -7.26 18.16 -5.57
C ASP A 37 -7.78 16.89 -4.87
N ILE A 38 -6.99 16.30 -3.97
CA ILE A 38 -7.34 15.08 -3.24
C ILE A 38 -8.31 15.40 -2.11
N ILE A 39 -9.41 14.64 -2.04
CA ILE A 39 -10.35 14.63 -0.92
C ILE A 39 -10.47 13.20 -0.40
N VAL A 40 -10.14 13.00 0.88
CA VAL A 40 -10.24 11.70 1.54
C VAL A 40 -11.58 11.58 2.24
N PHE A 41 -12.25 10.45 2.06
CA PHE A 41 -13.51 10.10 2.69
C PHE A 41 -13.32 8.90 3.61
N GLY A 42 -13.85 8.98 4.80
CA GLY A 42 -13.75 7.93 5.80
C GLY A 42 -14.80 8.06 6.88
N ASN A 43 -14.72 7.16 7.86
CA ASN A 43 -15.55 7.22 9.06
C ASN A 43 -14.65 7.03 10.27
N THR A 44 -14.38 8.09 11.02
CA THR A 44 -13.60 8.04 12.25
C THR A 44 -14.23 8.88 13.35
N ASN A 45 -14.20 8.35 14.56
CA ASN A 45 -14.71 9.05 15.76
C ASN A 45 -13.65 9.91 16.45
N PHE A 46 -12.37 9.79 16.07
CA PHE A 46 -11.30 10.60 16.65
C PHE A 46 -11.47 12.08 16.28
N LYS A 47 -11.31 12.97 17.26
CA LYS A 47 -11.39 14.44 17.04
C LYS A 47 -10.24 14.90 16.12
N LYS A 48 -9.01 14.48 16.41
CA LYS A 48 -7.83 14.83 15.62
C LYS A 48 -7.75 13.97 14.36
N LYS A 49 -7.71 14.62 13.20
CA LYS A 49 -7.56 13.98 11.89
C LYS A 49 -6.23 14.35 11.27
N PHE A 50 -5.75 13.55 10.30
CA PHE A 50 -4.58 13.92 9.51
C PHE A 50 -4.80 15.22 8.73
N SER A 51 -3.75 16.00 8.52
CA SER A 51 -3.77 17.33 7.88
C SER A 51 -3.92 17.24 6.34
N LEU A 52 -5.06 16.71 5.88
CA LEU A 52 -5.50 16.68 4.49
C LEU A 52 -6.96 17.06 4.41
N LYS A 53 -7.45 17.37 3.20
CA LYS A 53 -8.89 17.59 2.99
C LYS A 53 -9.63 16.28 3.23
N TYR A 54 -10.35 16.22 4.34
CA TYR A 54 -11.03 15.01 4.81
C TYR A 54 -12.52 15.29 5.03
N VAL A 55 -13.34 14.36 4.60
CA VAL A 55 -14.80 14.37 4.82
C VAL A 55 -15.18 13.16 5.64
N ASN A 56 -15.68 13.38 6.84
CA ASN A 56 -16.18 12.30 7.69
C ASN A 56 -17.59 11.90 7.24
N ILE A 57 -17.79 10.62 6.93
CA ILE A 57 -19.09 10.07 6.57
C ILE A 57 -19.77 9.58 7.84
N ASN A 58 -20.54 10.47 8.49
CA ASN A 58 -21.28 10.11 9.68
C ASN A 58 -22.47 9.22 9.33
N LEU A 59 -22.60 8.09 10.04
CA LEU A 59 -23.69 7.15 9.83
C LEU A 59 -24.67 7.18 11.02
N THR A 60 -25.93 7.23 10.71
CA THR A 60 -27.00 6.90 11.65
C THR A 60 -27.22 5.40 11.65
N LYS A 61 -27.57 4.81 12.78
CA LYS A 61 -27.98 3.41 12.85
C LYS A 61 -29.22 3.21 11.95
N SER A 62 -29.18 2.19 11.12
CA SER A 62 -30.34 1.79 10.29
C SER A 62 -30.66 0.35 10.60
N LEU A 63 -31.95 0.04 10.76
CA LEU A 63 -32.44 -1.31 10.97
C LEU A 63 -32.56 -2.10 9.66
N LEU A 64 -32.70 -1.40 8.51
CA LEU A 64 -33.01 -2.01 7.22
C LEU A 64 -31.81 -2.28 6.32
N THR A 65 -30.66 -1.63 6.58
CA THR A 65 -29.48 -1.78 5.71
C THR A 65 -28.20 -1.87 6.51
N SER A 66 -27.22 -2.66 6.00
CA SER A 66 -25.91 -2.75 6.64
C SER A 66 -25.22 -1.39 6.68
N GLN A 67 -24.48 -1.12 7.74
CA GLN A 67 -23.68 0.11 7.91
C GLN A 67 -22.70 0.34 6.74
N THR A 68 -22.13 -0.72 6.22
CA THR A 68 -21.23 -0.68 5.07
C THR A 68 -21.96 -0.18 3.81
N LYS A 69 -23.16 -0.70 3.53
CA LYS A 69 -23.97 -0.27 2.38
C LYS A 69 -24.38 1.20 2.52
N ASN A 70 -24.78 1.61 3.71
CA ASN A 70 -25.09 3.02 3.99
C ASN A 70 -23.89 3.94 3.82
N TYR A 71 -22.71 3.50 4.25
CA TYR A 71 -21.46 4.23 4.08
C TYR A 71 -21.18 4.53 2.61
N VAL A 72 -21.26 3.53 1.75
CA VAL A 72 -21.05 3.69 0.30
C VAL A 72 -22.15 4.55 -0.34
N ASN A 73 -23.41 4.38 0.05
CA ASN A 73 -24.52 5.23 -0.44
C ASN A 73 -24.31 6.71 -0.11
N LYS A 74 -23.90 7.03 1.13
CA LYS A 74 -23.57 8.42 1.51
C LYS A 74 -22.40 8.96 0.70
N PHE A 75 -21.36 8.17 0.45
CA PHE A 75 -20.28 8.56 -0.43
C PHE A 75 -20.76 8.85 -1.86
N ILE A 76 -21.64 8.02 -2.43
CA ILE A 76 -22.22 8.23 -3.77
C ILE A 76 -22.96 9.57 -3.85
N ASN A 77 -23.72 9.93 -2.84
CA ASN A 77 -24.42 11.23 -2.79
C ASN A 77 -23.42 12.39 -2.73
N LEU A 78 -22.36 12.26 -1.94
CA LEU A 78 -21.29 13.26 -1.86
C LEU A 78 -20.52 13.37 -3.19
N GLN A 79 -20.25 12.24 -3.87
CA GLN A 79 -19.58 12.21 -5.17
C GLN A 79 -20.32 13.06 -6.22
N ARG A 80 -21.65 13.02 -6.25
CA ARG A 80 -22.46 13.84 -7.18
C ARG A 80 -22.13 15.34 -7.04
N LYS A 81 -21.91 15.82 -5.81
CA LYS A 81 -21.52 17.22 -5.54
C LYS A 81 -20.10 17.54 -5.98
N TYR A 82 -19.16 16.59 -5.83
CA TYR A 82 -17.73 16.82 -6.09
C TYR A 82 -17.31 16.52 -7.52
N GLN A 83 -17.99 15.60 -8.22
CA GLN A 83 -17.69 15.16 -9.59
C GLN A 83 -16.22 14.75 -9.76
N PHE A 84 -15.81 13.70 -9.06
CA PHE A 84 -14.43 13.22 -9.10
C PHE A 84 -14.05 12.67 -10.48
N ALA A 85 -12.87 13.05 -10.95
CA ALA A 85 -12.28 12.50 -12.16
C ALA A 85 -11.78 11.05 -11.97
N ILE A 86 -11.33 10.73 -10.76
CA ILE A 86 -10.90 9.39 -10.35
C ILE A 86 -11.42 9.15 -8.93
N ILE A 87 -11.96 7.97 -8.69
CA ILE A 87 -12.29 7.47 -7.37
C ILE A 87 -11.34 6.33 -7.03
N GLU A 88 -10.49 6.53 -6.03
CA GLU A 88 -9.57 5.53 -5.50
C GLU A 88 -10.22 4.86 -4.30
N GLU A 89 -10.58 3.61 -4.45
CA GLU A 89 -11.14 2.77 -3.39
C GLU A 89 -10.02 1.94 -2.77
N HIS A 90 -9.96 1.91 -1.44
CA HIS A 90 -8.93 1.19 -0.71
C HIS A 90 -9.50 -0.01 0.05
N ASN A 91 -9.02 -1.19 -0.31
CA ASN A 91 -9.13 -2.42 0.48
C ASN A 91 -10.57 -2.95 0.71
N ARG A 92 -11.52 -2.61 -0.17
CA ARG A 92 -12.90 -3.11 -0.11
C ARG A 92 -13.46 -3.36 -1.51
N PRO A 93 -13.04 -4.44 -2.20
CA PRO A 93 -13.44 -4.70 -3.59
C PRO A 93 -14.96 -4.74 -3.79
N ASN A 94 -15.74 -5.17 -2.80
CA ASN A 94 -17.19 -5.17 -2.87
C ASN A 94 -17.81 -3.77 -2.99
N TYR A 95 -17.13 -2.68 -2.57
CA TYR A 95 -17.61 -1.31 -2.79
C TYR A 95 -17.63 -0.96 -4.27
N ILE A 96 -16.69 -1.48 -5.06
CA ILE A 96 -16.59 -1.21 -6.50
C ILE A 96 -17.88 -1.64 -7.22
N TYR A 97 -18.49 -2.75 -6.82
CA TYR A 97 -19.74 -3.22 -7.45
C TYR A 97 -20.88 -2.24 -7.18
N GLN A 98 -21.06 -1.80 -5.93
CA GLN A 98 -22.09 -0.83 -5.57
C GLN A 98 -21.86 0.54 -6.20
N LEU A 99 -20.61 0.98 -6.28
CA LEU A 99 -20.23 2.23 -6.94
C LEU A 99 -20.51 2.17 -8.44
N ASN A 100 -20.10 1.09 -9.10
CA ASN A 100 -20.33 0.90 -10.55
C ASN A 100 -21.82 0.83 -10.89
N ASP A 101 -22.64 0.21 -10.06
CA ASP A 101 -24.08 0.14 -10.26
C ASP A 101 -24.75 1.53 -10.22
N LYS A 102 -24.32 2.40 -9.30
CA LYS A 102 -24.96 3.71 -9.06
C LYS A 102 -24.32 4.88 -9.82
N ILE A 103 -23.04 4.78 -10.14
CA ILE A 103 -22.25 5.82 -10.85
C ILE A 103 -21.35 5.21 -11.93
N PRO A 104 -21.89 4.49 -12.93
CA PRO A 104 -21.13 3.66 -13.87
C PRO A 104 -20.17 4.47 -14.77
N LYS A 105 -20.39 5.77 -14.92
CA LYS A 105 -19.52 6.67 -15.70
C LYS A 105 -18.27 7.13 -14.96
N SER A 106 -18.15 6.80 -13.65
CA SER A 106 -16.98 7.15 -12.85
C SER A 106 -15.82 6.21 -13.12
N ILE A 107 -14.60 6.72 -12.93
CA ILE A 107 -13.37 5.94 -13.11
C ILE A 107 -12.91 5.43 -11.75
N PHE A 108 -12.80 4.12 -11.63
CA PHE A 108 -12.45 3.46 -10.39
C PHE A 108 -11.04 2.90 -10.43
N SER A 109 -10.30 3.11 -9.35
CA SER A 109 -9.05 2.43 -9.06
C SER A 109 -9.15 1.73 -7.73
N LEU A 110 -8.83 0.45 -7.70
CA LEU A 110 -8.94 -0.38 -6.51
C LEU A 110 -7.54 -0.69 -5.96
N TYR A 111 -7.31 -0.36 -4.70
CA TYR A 111 -6.06 -0.65 -3.99
C TYR A 111 -6.23 -1.83 -3.02
N PHE A 112 -5.47 -2.88 -3.21
CA PHE A 112 -5.36 -4.00 -2.27
C PHE A 112 -4.22 -3.78 -1.28
N HIS A 113 -4.56 -3.78 0.00
CA HIS A 113 -3.60 -3.75 1.11
C HIS A 113 -3.58 -5.06 1.91
N ASN A 114 -4.56 -5.94 1.67
CA ASN A 114 -4.66 -7.28 2.23
C ASN A 114 -4.63 -8.33 1.12
N ASP A 115 -4.63 -9.63 1.50
CA ASP A 115 -4.74 -10.72 0.54
C ASP A 115 -6.06 -10.62 -0.25
N PRO A 116 -6.00 -10.46 -1.59
CA PRO A 116 -7.19 -10.36 -2.42
C PRO A 116 -8.15 -11.54 -2.30
N LEU A 117 -7.64 -12.74 -2.04
CA LEU A 117 -8.49 -13.95 -1.93
C LEU A 117 -9.21 -14.05 -0.58
N SER A 118 -8.81 -13.26 0.41
CA SER A 118 -9.48 -13.20 1.71
C SER A 118 -10.60 -12.15 1.79
N MET A 119 -10.81 -11.36 0.72
CA MET A 119 -11.67 -10.18 0.75
C MET A 119 -12.98 -10.41 -0.02
N ASP A 120 -14.08 -10.02 0.59
CA ASP A 120 -15.40 -10.07 -0.08
C ASP A 120 -15.38 -9.19 -1.34
N GLY A 121 -15.83 -9.80 -2.46
CA GLY A 121 -15.83 -9.17 -3.77
C GLY A 121 -14.57 -9.45 -4.61
N SER A 122 -13.64 -10.28 -4.11
CA SER A 122 -12.48 -10.74 -4.89
C SER A 122 -12.03 -12.18 -4.59
N LYS A 123 -12.78 -12.93 -3.79
CA LYS A 123 -12.46 -14.31 -3.43
C LYS A 123 -12.47 -15.25 -4.64
N THR A 124 -13.49 -15.13 -5.47
CA THR A 124 -13.69 -16.03 -6.61
C THR A 124 -13.06 -15.49 -7.89
N VAL A 125 -12.73 -16.39 -8.81
CA VAL A 125 -12.27 -16.04 -10.17
C VAL A 125 -13.29 -15.14 -10.88
N ARG A 126 -14.59 -15.43 -10.75
CA ARG A 126 -15.68 -14.64 -11.34
C ARG A 126 -15.68 -13.19 -10.83
N GLU A 127 -15.53 -12.99 -9.53
CA GLU A 127 -15.45 -11.65 -8.93
C GLU A 127 -14.23 -10.89 -9.46
N ARG A 128 -13.05 -11.50 -9.48
CA ARG A 128 -11.83 -10.87 -9.97
C ARG A 128 -11.90 -10.51 -11.46
N LYS A 129 -12.49 -11.38 -12.30
CA LYS A 129 -12.79 -11.05 -13.71
C LYS A 129 -13.73 -9.86 -13.84
N LYS A 130 -14.74 -9.76 -12.96
CA LYS A 130 -15.66 -8.60 -12.93
C LYS A 130 -14.94 -7.32 -12.52
N LEU A 131 -14.07 -7.36 -11.50
CA LEU A 131 -13.22 -6.21 -11.11
C LEU A 131 -12.32 -5.74 -12.26
N LEU A 132 -11.70 -6.67 -12.99
CA LEU A 132 -10.89 -6.35 -14.19
C LEU A 132 -11.69 -5.66 -15.29
N LYS A 133 -13.00 -5.93 -15.42
CA LYS A 133 -13.87 -5.22 -16.37
C LYS A 133 -14.19 -3.81 -15.88
N ILE A 134 -14.53 -3.64 -14.60
CA ILE A 134 -15.02 -2.40 -14.02
C ILE A 134 -13.87 -1.41 -13.76
N CYS A 135 -12.79 -1.86 -13.13
CA CYS A 135 -11.72 -0.98 -12.70
C CYS A 135 -10.85 -0.50 -13.87
N TYR A 136 -10.49 0.76 -13.84
CA TYR A 136 -9.46 1.32 -14.70
C TYR A 136 -8.08 0.78 -14.30
N LYS A 137 -7.80 0.71 -13.00
CA LYS A 137 -6.56 0.16 -12.45
C LYS A 137 -6.85 -0.64 -11.18
N ILE A 138 -6.15 -1.76 -11.02
CA ILE A 138 -6.13 -2.55 -9.79
C ILE A 138 -4.69 -2.55 -9.29
N ILE A 139 -4.50 -2.07 -8.06
CA ILE A 139 -3.20 -1.76 -7.49
C ILE A 139 -2.95 -2.65 -6.27
N PHE A 140 -1.77 -3.24 -6.22
CA PHE A 140 -1.34 -4.14 -5.16
C PHE A 140 -0.19 -3.52 -4.37
N ASN A 141 -0.10 -3.86 -3.09
CA ASN A 141 0.99 -3.41 -2.24
C ASN A 141 2.25 -4.32 -2.33
N SER A 142 2.19 -5.42 -3.08
CA SER A 142 3.30 -6.36 -3.27
C SER A 142 3.12 -7.21 -4.53
N ASN A 143 4.22 -7.81 -5.01
CA ASN A 143 4.15 -8.85 -6.05
C ASN A 143 3.39 -10.09 -5.55
N TRP A 144 3.54 -10.44 -4.26
CA TRP A 144 2.79 -11.52 -3.65
C TRP A 144 1.28 -11.28 -3.75
N SER A 145 0.79 -10.11 -3.35
CA SER A 145 -0.63 -9.76 -3.46
C SER A 145 -1.14 -9.79 -4.91
N LYS A 146 -0.31 -9.33 -5.88
CA LYS A 146 -0.63 -9.43 -7.31
C LYS A 146 -0.73 -10.89 -7.74
N LYS A 147 0.20 -11.76 -7.34
CA LYS A 147 0.16 -13.20 -7.64
C LYS A 147 -1.09 -13.84 -7.07
N ARG A 148 -1.44 -13.54 -5.82
CA ARG A 148 -2.68 -14.02 -5.17
C ARG A 148 -3.91 -13.64 -5.97
N PHE A 149 -4.01 -12.39 -6.42
CA PHE A 149 -5.14 -11.94 -7.24
C PHE A 149 -5.25 -12.70 -8.57
N LEU A 150 -4.12 -13.10 -9.15
CA LEU A 150 -4.06 -13.80 -10.44
C LEU A 150 -4.33 -15.31 -10.33
N GLU A 151 -4.31 -15.90 -9.13
CA GLU A 151 -4.55 -17.34 -8.95
C GLU A 151 -5.87 -17.80 -9.60
N GLY A 152 -5.78 -18.77 -10.51
CA GLY A 152 -6.90 -19.31 -11.27
C GLY A 152 -7.46 -18.38 -12.37
N LEU A 153 -6.83 -17.22 -12.62
CA LEU A 153 -7.12 -16.39 -13.79
C LEU A 153 -6.31 -16.83 -15.01
N GLU A 154 -6.82 -16.58 -16.19
CA GLU A 154 -6.17 -16.89 -17.46
C GLU A 154 -4.87 -16.09 -17.63
N ASN A 155 -3.86 -16.69 -18.30
CA ASN A 155 -2.55 -16.09 -18.51
C ASN A 155 -2.59 -14.70 -19.19
N LYS A 156 -3.59 -14.44 -20.03
CA LYS A 156 -3.77 -13.13 -20.67
C LYS A 156 -3.89 -11.95 -19.67
N PHE A 157 -4.28 -12.22 -18.42
CA PHE A 157 -4.40 -11.18 -17.40
C PHE A 157 -3.10 -10.86 -16.67
N VAL A 158 -2.08 -11.73 -16.75
CA VAL A 158 -0.80 -11.56 -16.04
C VAL A 158 -0.10 -10.26 -16.43
N ASN A 159 -0.11 -9.95 -17.74
CA ASN A 159 0.52 -8.74 -18.30
C ASN A 159 -0.49 -7.62 -18.60
N SER A 160 -1.67 -7.67 -17.96
CA SER A 160 -2.66 -6.61 -18.14
C SER A 160 -2.12 -5.27 -17.65
N ASP A 161 -2.23 -4.25 -18.47
CA ASP A 161 -1.91 -2.85 -18.14
C ASP A 161 -2.76 -2.30 -17.00
N LYS A 162 -3.88 -2.97 -16.70
CA LYS A 162 -4.75 -2.63 -15.56
C LYS A 162 -4.15 -2.99 -14.20
N LEU A 163 -3.13 -3.86 -14.14
CA LEU A 163 -2.52 -4.32 -12.89
C LEU A 163 -1.24 -3.55 -12.59
N ALA A 164 -1.16 -2.94 -11.43
CA ALA A 164 0.02 -2.21 -10.98
C ALA A 164 0.43 -2.59 -9.55
N ILE A 165 1.69 -2.35 -9.20
CA ILE A 165 2.20 -2.52 -7.85
C ILE A 165 2.69 -1.16 -7.36
N PHE A 166 2.06 -0.65 -6.29
CA PHE A 166 2.52 0.51 -5.55
C PHE A 166 2.78 0.08 -4.10
N PHE A 167 4.04 -0.16 -3.81
CA PHE A 167 4.48 -0.57 -2.47
C PHE A 167 4.09 0.44 -1.40
N GLN A 168 4.02 -0.01 -0.17
CA GLN A 168 3.96 0.92 0.96
C GLN A 168 5.28 1.66 1.09
N SER A 169 5.25 2.79 1.76
CA SER A 169 6.40 3.68 1.88
C SER A 169 6.73 4.01 3.33
N ALA A 170 7.98 4.39 3.58
CA ALA A 170 8.41 4.86 4.88
C ALA A 170 9.40 6.03 4.78
N LYS A 171 9.52 6.80 5.86
CA LYS A 171 10.50 7.88 5.95
C LYS A 171 11.88 7.31 6.20
N LYS A 172 12.80 7.50 5.25
CA LYS A 172 14.19 7.08 5.37
C LYS A 172 14.96 7.96 6.37
N SER A 173 15.67 7.33 7.30
CA SER A 173 16.59 8.01 8.21
C SER A 173 17.94 8.32 7.53
N LYS A 174 18.72 9.24 8.12
CA LYS A 174 20.09 9.52 7.68
C LYS A 174 21.02 8.36 8.04
N LEU A 175 22.08 8.13 7.27
CA LEU A 175 23.05 7.05 7.51
C LEU A 175 23.70 7.11 8.90
N SER A 176 23.94 8.32 9.43
CA SER A 176 24.50 8.54 10.77
C SER A 176 23.71 7.89 11.90
N ILE A 177 22.43 7.53 11.68
CA ILE A 177 21.61 6.85 12.69
C ILE A 177 22.19 5.51 13.12
N VAL A 178 22.95 4.82 12.26
CA VAL A 178 23.57 3.53 12.55
C VAL A 178 24.56 3.61 13.72
N ASN A 179 25.21 4.75 13.91
CA ASN A 179 26.13 4.98 15.03
C ASN A 179 25.44 5.27 16.37
N LYS A 180 24.13 5.56 16.34
CA LYS A 180 23.30 5.87 17.52
C LYS A 180 22.46 4.69 18.00
N LYS A 181 22.67 3.49 17.46
CA LYS A 181 21.91 2.30 17.81
C LYS A 181 22.26 1.81 19.23
N LYS A 182 21.21 1.55 20.00
CA LYS A 182 21.29 0.92 21.32
C LYS A 182 21.22 -0.61 21.18
N ASN A 183 21.63 -1.34 22.18
CA ASN A 183 21.50 -2.80 22.25
C ASN A 183 20.02 -3.20 22.44
N TRP A 184 19.17 -2.79 21.51
CA TRP A 184 17.74 -3.07 21.55
C TRP A 184 17.35 -4.08 20.46
N ILE A 185 16.54 -5.05 20.88
CA ILE A 185 15.85 -6.00 20.02
C ILE A 185 14.37 -5.64 20.07
N THR A 186 13.77 -5.31 18.93
CA THR A 186 12.41 -4.76 18.91
C THR A 186 11.47 -5.67 18.12
N PHE A 187 10.31 -5.95 18.71
CA PHE A 187 9.15 -6.54 18.05
C PHE A 187 8.00 -5.54 18.03
N VAL A 188 7.36 -5.35 16.87
CA VAL A 188 6.20 -4.47 16.71
C VAL A 188 5.10 -5.20 15.95
N GLY A 189 3.92 -5.29 16.54
CA GLY A 189 2.76 -5.94 15.91
C GLY A 189 1.78 -6.48 16.94
N LYS A 190 0.74 -7.16 16.48
CA LYS A 190 -0.17 -7.87 17.37
C LYS A 190 0.60 -8.97 18.13
N LEU A 191 0.38 -9.06 19.44
CA LEU A 191 1.11 -9.98 20.30
C LEU A 191 0.45 -11.38 20.28
N ASN A 192 0.35 -11.98 19.09
CA ASN A 192 -0.32 -13.26 18.86
C ASN A 192 0.54 -14.25 18.07
N LYS A 193 0.08 -15.50 18.00
CA LYS A 193 0.76 -16.60 17.29
C LYS A 193 0.87 -16.34 15.79
N ALA A 194 -0.13 -15.69 15.17
CA ALA A 194 -0.09 -15.39 13.75
C ALA A 194 1.10 -14.49 13.39
N LYS A 195 1.46 -13.54 14.27
CA LYS A 195 2.64 -12.68 14.12
C LYS A 195 3.95 -13.33 14.64
N GLY A 196 3.90 -14.58 15.12
CA GLY A 196 5.05 -15.29 15.64
C GLY A 196 5.55 -14.79 17.00
N TYR A 197 4.71 -14.03 17.72
CA TYR A 197 5.11 -13.45 19.00
C TYR A 197 5.44 -14.51 20.05
N ASP A 198 4.77 -15.66 20.05
CA ASP A 198 5.05 -16.80 20.95
C ASP A 198 6.47 -17.36 20.77
N ILE A 199 6.94 -17.47 19.51
CA ILE A 199 8.32 -17.89 19.22
C ILE A 199 9.30 -16.79 19.60
N PHE A 200 8.96 -15.54 19.29
CA PHE A 200 9.79 -14.39 19.69
C PHE A 200 9.94 -14.34 21.22
N ALA A 201 8.85 -14.46 21.99
CA ALA A 201 8.87 -14.43 23.45
C ALA A 201 9.75 -15.52 24.06
N LYS A 202 9.64 -16.76 23.55
CA LYS A 202 10.50 -17.88 23.97
C LYS A 202 11.98 -17.66 23.62
N SER A 203 12.26 -17.12 22.45
CA SER A 203 13.63 -16.88 21.98
C SER A 203 14.29 -15.71 22.71
N ILE A 204 13.54 -14.64 22.97
CA ILE A 204 14.10 -13.43 23.57
C ILE A 204 14.45 -13.63 25.04
N LYS A 205 13.72 -14.47 25.76
CA LYS A 205 14.05 -14.82 27.15
C LYS A 205 15.45 -15.43 27.23
N ASP A 206 15.73 -16.49 26.46
CA ASP A 206 17.05 -17.15 26.45
C ASP A 206 18.18 -16.19 26.04
N ILE A 207 17.88 -15.28 25.11
CA ILE A 207 18.84 -14.27 24.65
C ILE A 207 19.17 -13.27 25.77
N LEU A 208 18.18 -12.77 26.50
CA LEU A 208 18.41 -11.76 27.53
C LEU A 208 19.04 -12.33 28.80
N ASP A 209 18.78 -13.61 29.11
CA ASP A 209 19.48 -14.32 30.18
C ASP A 209 21.00 -14.40 29.88
N LYS A 210 21.35 -14.67 28.60
CA LYS A 210 22.74 -14.81 28.19
C LYS A 210 23.46 -13.50 27.88
N TYR A 211 22.72 -12.45 27.45
CA TYR A 211 23.25 -11.15 27.05
C TYR A 211 22.56 -10.02 27.83
N PRO A 212 22.86 -9.84 29.15
CA PRO A 212 22.12 -8.93 30.02
C PRO A 212 22.29 -7.44 29.69
N ASN A 213 23.25 -7.08 28.86
CA ASN A 213 23.43 -5.73 28.30
C ASN A 213 22.52 -5.41 27.12
N TRP A 214 21.65 -6.34 26.71
CA TRP A 214 20.60 -6.14 25.71
C TRP A 214 19.24 -5.98 26.36
N ARG A 215 18.34 -5.28 25.67
CA ARG A 215 16.93 -5.09 26.08
C ARG A 215 15.99 -5.39 24.94
N ALA A 216 14.85 -5.98 25.25
CA ALA A 216 13.77 -6.17 24.29
C ALA A 216 12.74 -5.04 24.44
N LYS A 217 12.37 -4.42 23.31
CA LYS A 217 11.27 -3.45 23.21
C LYS A 217 10.12 -4.10 22.45
N ILE A 218 9.00 -4.32 23.11
CA ILE A 218 7.83 -5.01 22.58
C ILE A 218 6.68 -4.03 22.51
N ILE A 219 6.17 -3.81 21.29
CA ILE A 219 5.14 -2.82 21.00
C ILE A 219 3.96 -3.49 20.31
N GLY A 220 2.79 -3.25 20.83
CA GLY A 220 1.53 -3.80 20.36
C GLY A 220 0.73 -4.41 21.50
N ASP A 221 -0.45 -4.88 21.15
CA ASP A 221 -1.36 -5.56 22.05
C ASP A 221 -2.10 -6.70 21.35
N GLU A 222 -2.70 -7.58 22.12
CA GLU A 222 -3.68 -8.55 21.67
C GLU A 222 -4.50 -9.01 22.86
N LYS A 223 -5.78 -8.66 22.86
CA LYS A 223 -6.68 -8.97 23.97
C LYS A 223 -7.13 -10.42 23.99
N ARG A 224 -7.10 -11.12 22.85
CA ARG A 224 -7.62 -12.48 22.66
C ARG A 224 -6.60 -13.57 22.99
N GLU A 225 -5.30 -13.25 22.90
CA GLU A 225 -4.21 -14.18 23.18
C GLU A 225 -3.29 -13.59 24.26
N LYS A 226 -3.18 -14.26 25.41
CA LYS A 226 -2.26 -13.86 26.47
C LYS A 226 -0.99 -14.71 26.38
N ILE A 227 0.09 -14.14 25.88
CA ILE A 227 1.42 -14.76 25.85
C ILE A 227 2.24 -14.06 26.92
N ASN A 228 2.51 -14.78 28.03
CA ASN A 228 3.27 -14.22 29.13
C ASN A 228 4.76 -14.16 28.80
N LEU A 229 5.36 -13.01 29.00
CA LEU A 229 6.79 -12.78 28.90
C LEU A 229 7.23 -11.84 30.03
N GLN A 230 7.87 -12.39 31.01
CA GLN A 230 8.43 -11.66 32.16
C GLN A 230 9.96 -11.81 32.16
N HIS A 231 10.67 -10.70 32.14
CA HIS A 231 12.12 -10.62 32.25
C HIS A 231 12.54 -9.18 32.54
N LYS A 232 13.55 -8.97 33.43
CA LYS A 232 14.02 -7.63 33.86
C LYS A 232 14.48 -6.69 32.70
N ASN A 233 14.90 -7.26 31.60
CA ASN A 233 15.35 -6.52 30.40
C ASN A 233 14.30 -6.48 29.28
N VAL A 234 13.03 -6.76 29.59
CA VAL A 234 11.90 -6.64 28.63
C VAL A 234 11.05 -5.45 29.01
N ASP A 235 10.83 -4.58 28.04
CA ASP A 235 9.88 -3.48 28.15
C ASP A 235 8.65 -3.81 27.27
N LEU A 236 7.55 -4.17 27.91
CA LEU A 236 6.23 -4.31 27.26
C LEU A 236 5.57 -2.94 27.21
N LEU A 237 5.56 -2.31 26.03
CA LEU A 237 5.17 -0.90 25.86
C LEU A 237 3.70 -0.72 25.45
N GLY A 238 2.96 -1.83 25.25
CA GLY A 238 1.60 -1.78 24.80
C GLY A 238 1.46 -1.12 23.41
N PHE A 239 0.27 -0.63 23.10
CA PHE A 239 0.04 0.13 21.86
C PHE A 239 0.73 1.49 21.95
N LEU A 240 1.51 1.83 20.93
CA LEU A 240 2.12 3.15 20.77
C LEU A 240 1.66 3.79 19.45
N ASN A 241 1.53 5.12 19.45
CA ASN A 241 1.30 5.84 18.21
C ASN A 241 2.50 5.70 17.25
N HIS A 242 2.25 5.89 15.96
CA HIS A 242 3.22 5.64 14.90
C HIS A 242 4.55 6.41 15.09
N GLU A 243 4.50 7.68 15.54
CA GLU A 243 5.71 8.49 15.75
C GLU A 243 6.61 7.92 16.87
N LYS A 244 6.00 7.42 17.96
CA LYS A 244 6.76 6.78 19.04
C LYS A 244 7.40 5.48 18.57
N VAL A 245 6.71 4.68 17.75
CA VAL A 245 7.28 3.46 17.14
C VAL A 245 8.51 3.81 16.29
N LEU A 246 8.43 4.82 15.44
CA LEU A 246 9.57 5.26 14.62
C LEU A 246 10.75 5.78 15.47
N LYS A 247 10.49 6.47 16.59
CA LYS A 247 11.54 6.89 17.54
C LYS A 247 12.26 5.68 18.16
N ILE A 248 11.52 4.60 18.45
CA ILE A 248 12.12 3.35 18.98
C ILE A 248 12.97 2.69 17.90
N PHE A 249 12.49 2.56 16.66
CA PHE A 249 13.28 1.98 15.57
C PHE A 249 14.58 2.76 15.30
N LYS A 250 14.61 4.07 15.44
CA LYS A 250 15.84 4.87 15.32
C LYS A 250 16.92 4.41 16.29
N ASN A 251 16.56 3.95 17.48
CA ASN A 251 17.48 3.46 18.48
C ASN A 251 17.69 1.93 18.47
N THR A 252 16.87 1.18 17.73
CA THR A 252 16.89 -0.27 17.68
C THR A 252 18.04 -0.80 16.85
N SER A 253 18.81 -1.74 17.40
CA SER A 253 19.85 -2.47 16.65
C SER A 253 19.29 -3.58 15.79
N ILE A 254 18.39 -4.40 16.36
CA ILE A 254 17.83 -5.59 15.71
C ILE A 254 16.31 -5.49 15.76
N ALA A 255 15.63 -5.59 14.64
CA ALA A 255 14.18 -5.68 14.56
C ALA A 255 13.75 -7.07 14.07
N VAL A 256 12.68 -7.61 14.65
CA VAL A 256 12.17 -8.94 14.31
C VAL A 256 10.72 -8.84 13.86
N ALA A 257 10.43 -9.39 12.66
CA ALA A 257 9.11 -9.52 12.08
C ALA A 257 8.90 -10.97 11.60
N CYS A 258 8.60 -11.86 12.55
CA CYS A 258 8.60 -13.31 12.35
C CYS A 258 7.19 -13.90 12.19
N SER A 259 6.39 -13.34 11.27
CA SER A 259 5.02 -13.80 11.00
C SER A 259 4.97 -15.26 10.54
N ARG A 260 3.95 -16.00 11.03
CA ARG A 260 3.56 -17.31 10.48
C ARG A 260 2.63 -17.16 9.29
N TRP A 261 1.78 -16.15 9.34
CA TRP A 261 0.83 -15.94 8.27
C TRP A 261 1.47 -15.16 7.11
N ASP A 262 0.93 -15.33 5.94
CA ASP A 262 1.40 -14.61 4.75
C ASP A 262 1.02 -13.14 4.81
N GLU A 263 2.01 -12.30 5.12
CA GLU A 263 1.83 -10.85 5.19
C GLU A 263 1.59 -10.30 3.78
N PRO A 264 0.57 -9.47 3.56
CA PRO A 264 0.39 -8.83 2.26
C PRO A 264 1.57 -7.95 1.85
N PHE A 265 2.26 -7.36 2.82
CA PHE A 265 3.50 -6.61 2.61
C PHE A 265 4.40 -6.63 3.85
N GLY A 266 4.02 -5.98 4.95
CA GLY A 266 4.82 -5.92 6.19
C GLY A 266 5.37 -4.52 6.48
N ARG A 267 4.50 -3.60 6.88
CA ARG A 267 4.87 -2.21 7.18
C ARG A 267 5.93 -2.09 8.26
N THR A 268 5.87 -2.94 9.29
CA THR A 268 6.81 -2.93 10.42
C THR A 268 8.24 -3.19 9.97
N SER A 269 8.46 -4.21 9.15
CA SER A 269 9.78 -4.54 8.61
C SER A 269 10.32 -3.45 7.68
N LEU A 270 9.44 -2.86 6.86
CA LEU A 270 9.77 -1.71 6.01
C LEU A 270 10.28 -0.52 6.85
N GLU A 271 9.55 -0.16 7.90
CA GLU A 271 9.88 0.97 8.78
C GLU A 271 11.17 0.71 9.59
N ALA A 272 11.36 -0.51 10.05
CA ALA A 272 12.60 -0.92 10.71
C ALA A 272 13.82 -0.78 9.77
N SER A 273 13.69 -1.25 8.53
CA SER A 273 14.71 -1.09 7.49
C SER A 273 14.99 0.38 7.19
N ALA A 274 13.95 1.19 6.98
CA ALA A 274 14.05 2.64 6.73
C ALA A 274 14.72 3.41 7.87
N ASN A 275 14.74 2.84 9.07
CA ASN A 275 15.41 3.40 10.23
C ASN A 275 16.76 2.72 10.56
N GLY A 276 17.29 1.88 9.66
CA GLY A 276 18.62 1.27 9.78
C GLY A 276 18.72 0.22 10.88
N CYS A 277 17.68 -0.56 11.11
CA CYS A 277 17.77 -1.76 11.92
C CYS A 277 18.37 -2.91 11.11
N ALA A 278 19.12 -3.82 11.74
CA ALA A 278 19.34 -5.14 11.20
C ALA A 278 18.03 -5.93 11.38
N VAL A 279 17.41 -6.36 10.29
CA VAL A 279 16.06 -6.93 10.34
C VAL A 279 16.07 -8.42 10.12
N ILE A 280 15.34 -9.16 10.96
CA ILE A 280 15.07 -10.59 10.82
C ILE A 280 13.60 -10.76 10.42
N ILE A 281 13.34 -11.49 9.34
CA ILE A 281 12.00 -11.77 8.85
C ILE A 281 11.81 -13.26 8.54
N THR A 282 10.56 -13.69 8.48
CA THR A 282 10.18 -14.96 7.84
C THR A 282 9.96 -14.77 6.34
N ASN A 283 10.10 -15.84 5.55
CA ASN A 283 9.74 -15.84 4.13
C ASN A 283 8.23 -16.08 3.96
N LYS A 284 7.42 -15.09 4.38
CA LYS A 284 5.96 -15.18 4.37
C LYS A 284 5.30 -14.03 3.63
N GLY A 285 4.54 -14.38 2.60
CA GLY A 285 3.82 -13.41 1.78
C GLY A 285 4.73 -12.38 1.12
N GLY A 286 4.37 -11.11 1.26
CA GLY A 286 5.13 -9.96 0.77
C GLY A 286 6.24 -9.45 1.71
N LEU A 287 6.49 -10.10 2.87
CA LEU A 287 7.55 -9.67 3.79
C LEU A 287 8.92 -9.52 3.12
N PRO A 288 9.38 -10.47 2.29
CA PRO A 288 10.69 -10.34 1.61
C PRO A 288 10.80 -9.12 0.69
N GLU A 289 9.66 -8.59 0.22
CA GLU A 289 9.63 -7.42 -0.66
C GLU A 289 9.82 -6.08 0.10
N THR A 290 9.77 -6.12 1.42
CA THR A 290 9.89 -4.90 2.26
C THR A 290 11.32 -4.47 2.50
N ILE A 291 12.29 -5.36 2.30
CA ILE A 291 13.67 -5.15 2.71
C ILE A 291 14.63 -5.73 1.68
N THR A 292 15.64 -4.94 1.32
CA THR A 292 16.69 -5.38 0.40
C THR A 292 17.74 -6.25 1.12
N ASN A 293 17.99 -6.00 2.40
CA ASN A 293 19.06 -6.65 3.17
C ASN A 293 18.55 -7.11 4.54
N ALA A 294 17.85 -8.23 4.59
CA ALA A 294 17.36 -8.86 5.81
C ALA A 294 18.02 -10.22 6.07
N LYS A 295 17.95 -10.67 7.32
CA LYS A 295 18.09 -12.09 7.65
C LYS A 295 16.74 -12.76 7.48
N ILE A 296 16.62 -13.61 6.47
CA ILE A 296 15.39 -14.38 6.21
C ILE A 296 15.54 -15.74 6.89
N LEU A 297 14.58 -16.06 7.76
CA LEU A 297 14.53 -17.36 8.42
C LEU A 297 14.07 -18.42 7.42
N SER A 298 14.76 -19.55 7.35
CA SER A 298 14.37 -20.71 6.53
C SER A 298 13.09 -21.36 7.07
N ASN A 299 12.98 -21.42 8.39
CA ASN A 299 11.75 -21.80 9.08
C ASN A 299 11.55 -20.95 10.33
N LEU A 300 10.32 -20.89 10.84
CA LEU A 300 10.02 -20.21 12.09
C LEU A 300 10.07 -21.20 13.27
N SER A 301 11.23 -21.33 13.88
CA SER A 301 11.43 -22.09 15.11
C SER A 301 12.18 -21.26 16.15
N LYS A 302 11.99 -21.62 17.45
CA LYS A 302 12.75 -21.00 18.55
C LYS A 302 14.25 -21.10 18.29
N ARG A 303 14.73 -22.30 17.88
CA ARG A 303 16.16 -22.58 17.62
C ARG A 303 16.71 -21.62 16.54
N GLU A 304 16.03 -21.50 15.41
CA GLU A 304 16.53 -20.69 14.31
C GLU A 304 16.45 -19.18 14.60
N LEU A 305 15.36 -18.71 15.21
CA LEU A 305 15.27 -17.31 15.59
C LEU A 305 16.33 -16.94 16.62
N THR A 306 16.51 -17.76 17.68
CA THR A 306 17.56 -17.55 18.69
C THR A 306 18.95 -17.53 18.06
N LYS A 307 19.25 -18.48 17.14
CA LYS A 307 20.54 -18.53 16.40
C LYS A 307 20.79 -17.24 15.62
N ASN A 308 19.79 -16.74 14.88
CA ASN A 308 19.95 -15.53 14.07
C ASN A 308 20.09 -14.26 14.93
N ILE A 309 19.34 -14.15 16.04
CA ILE A 309 19.49 -13.02 16.97
C ILE A 309 20.90 -13.06 17.61
N LYS A 310 21.33 -14.23 18.12
CA LYS A 310 22.66 -14.43 18.71
C LYS A 310 23.78 -14.05 17.72
N ASN A 311 23.68 -14.48 16.47
CA ASN A 311 24.65 -14.14 15.44
C ASN A 311 24.77 -12.61 15.28
N LEU A 312 23.64 -11.89 15.20
CA LEU A 312 23.67 -10.42 15.09
C LEU A 312 24.12 -9.73 16.37
N ILE A 313 24.03 -10.35 17.55
CA ILE A 313 24.56 -9.83 18.81
C ILE A 313 26.08 -9.93 18.81
N LEU A 314 26.61 -11.11 18.50
CA LEU A 314 28.05 -11.43 18.58
C LEU A 314 28.82 -10.80 17.42
N ASP A 315 28.35 -10.91 16.20
CA ASP A 315 28.99 -10.33 15.02
C ASP A 315 28.54 -8.88 14.82
N LYS A 316 29.24 -7.97 15.49
CA LYS A 316 29.00 -6.52 15.39
C LYS A 316 29.27 -6.00 13.97
N LYS A 317 30.25 -6.60 13.24
CA LYS A 317 30.58 -6.20 11.86
C LYS A 317 29.43 -6.54 10.91
N LEU A 318 28.91 -7.78 10.95
CA LEU A 318 27.76 -8.20 10.19
C LEU A 318 26.52 -7.36 10.52
N ARG A 319 26.22 -7.15 11.81
CA ARG A 319 25.10 -6.32 12.23
C ARG A 319 25.18 -4.91 11.65
N LYS A 320 26.31 -4.22 11.81
CA LYS A 320 26.52 -2.88 11.23
C LYS A 320 26.41 -2.89 9.71
N LYS A 321 26.98 -3.90 9.03
CA LYS A 321 26.86 -4.07 7.58
C LYS A 321 25.39 -4.14 7.15
N LEU A 322 24.57 -4.97 7.79
CA LEU A 322 23.14 -5.08 7.48
C LEU A 322 22.39 -3.76 7.74
N GLN A 323 22.67 -3.07 8.86
CA GLN A 323 22.10 -1.77 9.19
C GLN A 323 22.41 -0.72 8.13
N MET A 324 23.66 -0.65 7.68
CA MET A 324 24.10 0.29 6.63
C MET A 324 23.46 -0.04 5.28
N LEU A 325 23.45 -1.32 4.88
CA LEU A 325 22.87 -1.75 3.61
C LEU A 325 21.35 -1.56 3.58
N SER A 326 20.66 -1.82 4.69
CA SER A 326 19.23 -1.54 4.83
C SER A 326 18.90 -0.09 4.52
N LEU A 327 19.70 0.85 5.02
CA LEU A 327 19.52 2.27 4.72
C LEU A 327 20.00 2.64 3.31
N LYS A 328 21.22 2.23 2.93
CA LYS A 328 21.80 2.61 1.63
C LYS A 328 20.89 2.22 0.48
N ASN A 329 20.39 0.98 0.51
CA ASN A 329 19.58 0.39 -0.54
C ASN A 329 18.06 0.66 -0.38
N PHE A 330 17.65 1.40 0.66
CA PHE A 330 16.24 1.73 0.87
C PHE A 330 15.75 2.74 -0.17
N TYR A 331 14.81 2.34 -1.00
CA TYR A 331 14.24 3.17 -2.08
C TYR A 331 12.74 3.47 -1.91
N LEU A 332 12.03 2.70 -1.08
CA LEU A 332 10.58 2.85 -0.86
C LEU A 332 10.24 4.07 0.04
N THR A 333 10.79 5.22 -0.32
CA THR A 333 10.49 6.48 0.37
C THR A 333 9.11 7.01 0.00
N HIS A 334 8.54 7.90 0.82
CA HIS A 334 7.26 8.54 0.51
C HIS A 334 7.31 9.26 -0.85
N GLU A 335 8.41 9.93 -1.15
CA GLU A 335 8.62 10.66 -2.41
C GLU A 335 8.60 9.72 -3.62
N PHE A 336 9.35 8.61 -3.53
CA PHE A 336 9.43 7.64 -4.63
C PHE A 336 8.06 7.01 -4.93
N VAL A 337 7.38 6.49 -3.91
CA VAL A 337 6.06 5.84 -4.09
C VAL A 337 5.01 6.84 -4.54
N THR A 338 5.02 8.07 -3.98
CA THR A 338 4.11 9.13 -4.41
C THR A 338 4.32 9.49 -5.87
N LYS A 339 5.57 9.56 -6.35
CA LYS A 339 5.87 9.84 -7.76
C LYS A 339 5.26 8.77 -8.68
N MET A 340 5.34 7.51 -8.32
CA MET A 340 4.69 6.41 -9.09
C MET A 340 3.17 6.60 -9.15
N ILE A 341 2.53 6.88 -8.02
CA ILE A 341 1.08 7.13 -7.94
C ILE A 341 0.70 8.37 -8.75
N ASP A 342 1.46 9.44 -8.64
CA ASP A 342 1.19 10.69 -9.35
C ASP A 342 1.38 10.58 -10.87
N ASN A 343 2.33 9.78 -11.34
CA ASN A 343 2.47 9.47 -12.75
C ASN A 343 1.22 8.77 -13.28
N TYR A 344 0.78 7.72 -12.60
CA TYR A 344 -0.46 7.02 -12.91
C TYR A 344 -1.69 7.97 -12.95
N ARG A 345 -1.84 8.83 -11.93
CA ARG A 345 -2.91 9.84 -11.88
C ARG A 345 -2.82 10.82 -13.06
N SER A 346 -1.60 11.26 -13.40
CA SER A 346 -1.35 12.19 -14.51
C SER A 346 -1.74 11.62 -15.85
N ASP A 347 -1.37 10.38 -16.13
CA ASP A 347 -1.66 9.71 -17.40
C ASP A 347 -3.16 9.60 -17.62
N LYS A 348 -3.90 9.25 -16.56
CA LYS A 348 -5.35 9.19 -16.63
C LYS A 348 -5.99 10.57 -16.78
N LEU A 349 -5.48 11.57 -16.08
CA LEU A 349 -6.01 12.94 -16.17
C LEU A 349 -5.73 13.58 -17.54
N LYS A 350 -4.61 13.25 -18.18
CA LYS A 350 -4.33 13.65 -19.57
C LYS A 350 -5.30 13.00 -20.56
N LEU A 351 -5.53 11.69 -20.44
CA LEU A 351 -6.52 10.99 -21.26
C LEU A 351 -7.91 11.61 -21.13
N ASN A 352 -8.35 11.92 -19.91
CA ASN A 352 -9.63 12.60 -19.69
C ASN A 352 -9.69 13.98 -20.36
N LYS A 353 -8.60 14.75 -20.35
CA LYS A 353 -8.56 16.04 -21.05
C LYS A 353 -8.71 15.87 -22.57
N LEU A 354 -8.12 14.83 -23.15
CA LEU A 354 -8.27 14.51 -24.58
C LEU A 354 -9.72 14.11 -24.94
N PHE A 355 -10.43 13.43 -24.04
CA PHE A 355 -11.84 13.10 -24.25
C PHE A 355 -12.80 14.28 -23.96
N PHE A 356 -12.37 15.31 -23.22
CA PHE A 356 -13.11 16.55 -22.96
C PHE A 356 -12.72 17.68 -23.90
N ILE A 357 -12.06 17.44 -25.02
CA ILE A 357 -12.02 18.41 -26.10
C ILE A 357 -13.49 18.68 -26.47
N LYS A 358 -13.99 19.86 -26.10
CA LYS A 358 -15.32 20.34 -26.51
C LYS A 358 -15.49 20.00 -27.98
N LYS A 359 -16.58 19.29 -28.32
CA LYS A 359 -16.98 19.13 -29.71
C LYS A 359 -16.81 20.50 -30.39
N ILE A 360 -15.83 20.61 -31.27
CA ILE A 360 -15.60 21.85 -31.98
C ILE A 360 -16.89 22.11 -32.78
N LYS A 361 -17.63 23.12 -32.39
CA LYS A 361 -18.92 23.43 -33.01
C LYS A 361 -18.82 23.88 -34.47
N LYS A 362 -17.60 24.14 -34.96
CA LYS A 362 -17.32 24.53 -36.32
C LYS A 362 -16.45 23.47 -36.98
N THR A 363 -16.80 23.10 -38.20
CA THR A 363 -15.95 22.29 -39.08
C THR A 363 -14.64 23.04 -39.31
N LEU A 364 -13.52 22.39 -39.01
CA LEU A 364 -12.20 22.96 -39.22
C LEU A 364 -11.79 22.71 -40.67
N ARG A 365 -11.20 23.71 -41.32
CA ARG A 365 -10.46 23.54 -42.59
C ARG A 365 -9.05 23.09 -42.20
N ILE A 366 -8.73 21.81 -42.49
CA ILE A 366 -7.44 21.21 -42.12
C ILE A 366 -6.64 20.96 -43.41
N LEU A 367 -5.48 21.60 -43.50
CA LEU A 367 -4.47 21.26 -44.51
C LEU A 367 -3.58 20.17 -43.91
N HIS A 368 -3.69 18.97 -44.44
CA HIS A 368 -2.88 17.83 -44.02
C HIS A 368 -1.78 17.55 -45.01
N ILE A 369 -0.54 17.96 -44.71
CA ILE A 369 0.64 17.70 -45.52
C ILE A 369 1.33 16.46 -45.01
N THR A 370 1.56 15.48 -45.87
CA THR A 370 2.18 14.21 -45.53
C THR A 370 3.09 13.70 -46.63
N ASN A 371 4.07 12.89 -46.30
CA ASN A 371 4.93 12.14 -47.21
C ASN A 371 4.10 11.05 -47.94
N PHE A 372 3.42 11.42 -48.97
CA PHE A 372 2.54 10.53 -49.71
C PHE A 372 3.20 10.13 -51.03
N ASN A 373 3.44 8.83 -51.23
CA ASN A 373 3.97 8.32 -52.49
C ASN A 373 2.88 7.54 -53.21
N GLU A 374 2.35 8.13 -54.30
CA GLU A 374 1.26 7.56 -55.09
C GLU A 374 1.64 6.31 -55.90
N ARG A 375 2.95 6.05 -56.09
CA ARG A 375 3.46 4.95 -56.94
C ARG A 375 3.26 3.54 -56.36
N LEU A 376 2.73 3.38 -55.15
CA LEU A 376 2.58 2.10 -54.45
C LEU A 376 1.18 1.92 -53.86
N ASP A 377 0.18 1.73 -54.73
CA ASP A 377 -1.24 1.63 -54.39
C ASP A 377 -1.53 0.59 -53.27
N GLY A 378 -0.86 -0.54 -53.24
CA GLY A 378 -1.06 -1.58 -52.20
C GLY A 378 -0.54 -1.21 -50.82
N ARG A 379 0.35 -0.23 -50.68
CA ARG A 379 0.88 0.24 -49.39
C ARG A 379 0.11 1.44 -48.79
N LEU A 380 -0.75 2.07 -49.57
CA LEU A 380 -1.54 3.22 -49.17
C LEU A 380 -2.52 2.91 -48.04
N PHE A 381 -3.04 1.69 -48.00
CA PHE A 381 -3.97 1.27 -46.96
C PHE A 381 -3.36 1.33 -45.55
N PHE A 382 -2.06 1.13 -45.40
CA PHE A 382 -1.33 1.16 -44.15
C PHE A 382 -0.63 2.50 -43.86
N ASN A 383 -0.71 3.45 -44.75
CA ASN A 383 -0.04 4.73 -44.61
C ASN A 383 -0.66 5.57 -43.49
N THR A 384 0.18 6.02 -42.57
CA THR A 384 -0.23 6.82 -41.40
C THR A 384 -0.94 8.10 -41.78
N GLY A 385 -0.45 8.77 -42.84
CA GLY A 385 -1.04 10.01 -43.37
C GLY A 385 -2.50 9.80 -43.83
N ARG A 386 -2.77 8.73 -44.57
CA ARG A 386 -4.14 8.39 -45.01
C ARG A 386 -5.05 8.07 -43.85
N ARG A 387 -4.56 7.36 -42.84
CA ARG A 387 -5.33 7.06 -41.61
C ARG A 387 -5.72 8.32 -40.84
N ILE A 388 -4.80 9.26 -40.72
CA ILE A 388 -5.02 10.55 -40.06
C ILE A 388 -6.04 11.35 -40.86
N ASN A 389 -5.88 11.44 -42.18
CA ASN A 389 -6.80 12.14 -43.06
C ASN A 389 -8.22 11.57 -43.01
N ASN A 390 -8.35 10.22 -43.05
CA ASN A 390 -9.65 9.55 -42.89
C ASN A 390 -10.26 9.82 -41.54
N GLY A 391 -9.43 9.97 -40.48
CA GLY A 391 -9.85 10.37 -39.14
C GLY A 391 -10.48 11.76 -39.15
N PHE A 392 -9.89 12.74 -39.81
CA PHE A 392 -10.42 14.09 -39.93
C PHE A 392 -11.76 14.09 -40.69
N ILE A 393 -11.83 13.41 -41.84
CA ILE A 393 -13.06 13.29 -42.62
C ILE A 393 -14.21 12.66 -41.78
N ARG A 394 -13.95 11.55 -41.07
CA ARG A 394 -14.94 10.89 -40.20
C ARG A 394 -15.37 11.77 -39.03
N SER A 395 -14.53 12.71 -38.63
CA SER A 395 -14.83 13.68 -37.58
C SER A 395 -15.55 14.94 -38.11
N GLY A 396 -15.84 15.00 -39.42
CA GLY A 396 -16.55 16.09 -40.05
C GLY A 396 -15.68 17.31 -40.35
N HIS A 397 -14.40 17.13 -40.61
CA HIS A 397 -13.44 18.18 -40.92
C HIS A 397 -12.95 18.08 -42.38
#